data_95f18d75b78397ee07a94df0b8a6a4eb
#
_entry.id   95f18d75b78397ee07a94df0b8a6a4eb
#
_cell.length_a   1.000
_cell.length_b   1.000
_cell.length_c   1.000
_cell.angle_alpha   90.00
_cell.angle_beta   90.00
_cell.angle_gamma   90.00
#
_symmetry.space_group_name_H-M   'P 1'
#
loop_
_entity.id
_entity.type
_entity.pdbx_description
1 polymer ?
#
loop_
_entity_poly.entity_id
_entity_poly.type
_entity_poly.pdbx_seq_one_letter_code
_entity_poly.pdbx_strand_id
1 'polypeptide(L)'
;MKSKMIIVAAIAIIAVVAVGLYATGTFNNHSNLENQEIQLAAAASLKNAYDKELIPLFEQKHPGVKVTPTYASSGDLQTQIENGLKADVFMSAANKQMNALVEKDLIDNSTNVQFLENKVVLIVPADSSANISSFDDLKNVNGNIAIGNPDSVPAGQYAKEVLTNLKLWNETESKLSFGNDVTAVLNQVADGSADCGIVYSTDAKSNDKVKVVCEAPEGSLNTPVIYPVAMVKDSQHSDAAKEFIDFLQTKEAKDIFEKYGFTIHENK
;
A
#
# COMPACT_ATOMS: atom_id res chain seq x y z
N MET A 1 2.31 35.26 63.72
CA MET A 1 1.13 35.11 62.82
C MET A 1 1.50 35.14 61.33
N LYS A 2 2.38 36.01 60.84
CA LYS A 2 2.72 36.13 59.40
C LYS A 2 3.40 34.89 58.79
N SER A 3 4.20 34.11 59.53
CA SER A 3 4.88 32.88 59.04
C SER A 3 3.91 31.72 58.76
N LYS A 4 2.85 31.52 59.57
CA LYS A 4 1.87 30.45 59.35
C LYS A 4 0.95 30.71 58.14
N MET A 5 0.67 31.94 57.80
CA MET A 5 -0.10 32.31 56.63
C MET A 5 0.63 32.06 55.29
N ILE A 6 1.96 32.24 55.27
CA ILE A 6 2.78 31.98 54.07
C ILE A 6 2.83 30.49 53.76
N ILE A 7 2.92 29.61 54.78
CA ILE A 7 2.95 28.15 54.59
C ILE A 7 1.60 27.64 54.08
N VAL A 8 0.48 28.14 54.59
CA VAL A 8 -0.86 27.76 54.11
C VAL A 8 -1.12 28.21 52.68
N ALA A 9 -0.64 29.40 52.29
CA ALA A 9 -0.75 29.86 50.89
C ALA A 9 0.10 29.01 49.92
N ALA A 10 1.31 28.58 50.31
CA ALA A 10 2.16 27.72 49.50
C ALA A 10 1.56 26.33 49.28
N ILE A 11 0.95 25.75 50.31
CA ILE A 11 0.28 24.44 50.19
C ILE A 11 -0.96 24.52 49.30
N ALA A 12 -1.75 25.62 49.39
CA ALA A 12 -2.92 25.82 48.55
C ALA A 12 -2.53 25.97 47.05
N ILE A 13 -1.43 26.65 46.73
CA ILE A 13 -0.97 26.81 45.33
C ILE A 13 -0.47 25.47 44.77
N ILE A 14 0.23 24.65 45.57
CA ILE A 14 0.66 23.31 45.12
C ILE A 14 -0.55 22.39 44.92
N ALA A 15 -1.56 22.46 45.75
CA ALA A 15 -2.78 21.65 45.58
C ALA A 15 -3.59 22.08 44.34
N VAL A 16 -3.66 23.37 44.01
CA VAL A 16 -4.37 23.87 42.80
C VAL A 16 -3.63 23.48 41.55
N VAL A 17 -2.28 23.48 41.53
CA VAL A 17 -1.48 23.02 40.40
C VAL A 17 -1.61 21.49 40.21
N ALA A 18 -1.63 20.72 41.30
CA ALA A 18 -1.83 19.27 41.23
C ALA A 18 -3.23 18.88 40.77
N VAL A 19 -4.29 19.60 41.21
CA VAL A 19 -5.68 19.38 40.78
C VAL A 19 -5.88 19.88 39.34
N GLY A 20 -5.23 20.96 38.94
CA GLY A 20 -5.23 21.43 37.53
C GLY A 20 -4.63 20.45 36.57
N LEU A 21 -3.55 19.75 36.95
CA LEU A 21 -2.92 18.69 36.17
C LEU A 21 -3.77 17.39 36.14
N TYR A 22 -4.57 17.13 37.18
CA TYR A 22 -5.51 15.99 37.21
C TYR A 22 -6.81 16.26 36.42
N ALA A 23 -7.23 17.51 36.30
CA ALA A 23 -8.48 17.89 35.63
C ALA A 23 -8.33 18.06 34.11
N THR A 24 -7.11 18.19 33.59
CA THR A 24 -6.88 18.39 32.13
C THR A 24 -6.81 17.10 31.35
N GLY A 25 -6.99 15.90 31.96
CA GLY A 25 -7.18 14.64 31.22
C GLY A 25 -6.11 14.32 30.15
N THR A 26 -5.00 15.04 30.13
CA THR A 26 -3.92 14.82 29.18
C THR A 26 -2.78 13.99 29.77
N PHE A 27 -3.12 12.83 30.34
CA PHE A 27 -2.24 11.70 30.19
C PHE A 27 -2.58 11.10 28.83
N ASN A 28 -2.08 11.70 27.75
CA ASN A 28 -1.82 10.95 26.55
C ASN A 28 -0.93 9.78 26.97
N ASN A 29 -1.48 8.59 27.02
CA ASN A 29 -0.70 7.36 26.92
C ASN A 29 -0.05 7.36 25.52
N HIS A 30 0.93 8.22 25.29
CA HIS A 30 1.91 7.93 24.29
C HIS A 30 2.68 6.73 24.83
N SER A 31 2.33 5.55 24.36
CA SER A 31 3.23 4.41 24.39
C SER A 31 4.62 4.96 24.06
N ASN A 32 5.61 4.63 24.87
CA ASN A 32 6.96 5.15 24.71
C ASN A 32 7.57 4.46 23.46
N LEU A 33 7.21 5.02 22.26
CA LEU A 33 7.65 4.52 20.96
C LEU A 33 9.08 5.00 20.60
N GLU A 34 9.81 5.57 21.56
CA GLU A 34 11.16 6.09 21.33
C GLU A 34 12.10 4.97 20.85
N ASN A 35 12.82 5.25 19.76
CA ASN A 35 13.81 4.38 19.14
C ASN A 35 13.28 3.05 18.60
N GLN A 36 12.05 3.01 18.06
CA GLN A 36 11.52 1.85 17.36
C GLN A 36 11.69 1.97 15.84
N GLU A 37 11.96 0.85 15.20
CA GLU A 37 12.08 0.75 13.74
C GLU A 37 11.03 -0.22 13.19
N ILE A 38 10.07 0.31 12.43
CA ILE A 38 9.02 -0.49 11.78
C ILE A 38 9.56 -1.01 10.44
N GLN A 39 9.58 -2.32 10.25
CA GLN A 39 9.88 -2.97 8.97
C GLN A 39 8.58 -3.11 8.18
N LEU A 40 8.40 -2.28 7.14
CA LEU A 40 7.23 -2.28 6.28
C LEU A 40 7.48 -3.12 5.04
N ALA A 41 6.74 -4.21 4.85
CA ALA A 41 6.68 -4.97 3.60
C ALA A 41 5.47 -4.50 2.79
N ALA A 42 5.69 -3.79 1.68
CA ALA A 42 4.62 -3.17 0.89
C ALA A 42 4.73 -3.48 -0.60
N ALA A 43 3.58 -3.66 -1.26
CA ALA A 43 3.52 -3.85 -2.70
C ALA A 43 4.19 -2.68 -3.45
N ALA A 44 4.92 -2.97 -4.54
CA ALA A 44 5.70 -2.00 -5.32
C ALA A 44 4.89 -0.76 -5.77
N SER A 45 3.60 -0.93 -6.10
CA SER A 45 2.69 0.15 -6.49
C SER A 45 2.45 1.21 -5.41
N LEU A 46 2.74 0.89 -4.14
CA LEU A 46 2.57 1.80 -3.00
C LEU A 46 3.79 2.72 -2.77
N LYS A 47 4.93 2.39 -3.38
CA LYS A 47 6.23 3.03 -3.11
C LYS A 47 6.16 4.57 -3.15
N ASN A 48 5.54 5.13 -4.20
CA ASN A 48 5.52 6.58 -4.37
C ASN A 48 4.77 7.32 -3.25
N ALA A 49 3.63 6.78 -2.79
CA ALA A 49 2.84 7.37 -1.72
C ALA A 49 3.58 7.28 -0.37
N TYR A 50 4.19 6.12 -0.10
CA TYR A 50 4.94 5.91 1.14
C TYR A 50 6.20 6.76 1.21
N ASP A 51 7.10 6.65 0.23
CA ASP A 51 8.42 7.30 0.30
C ASP A 51 8.33 8.83 0.26
N LYS A 52 7.38 9.35 -0.55
CA LYS A 52 7.32 10.80 -0.76
C LYS A 52 6.55 11.55 0.33
N GLU A 53 5.55 10.92 0.93
CA GLU A 53 4.65 11.64 1.83
C GLU A 53 4.29 10.89 3.12
N LEU A 54 3.83 9.63 3.05
CA LEU A 54 3.28 8.94 4.22
C LEU A 54 4.32 8.63 5.29
N ILE A 55 5.48 8.07 4.90
CA ILE A 55 6.56 7.76 5.85
C ILE A 55 7.12 9.05 6.48
N PRO A 56 7.50 10.08 5.68
CA PRO A 56 7.94 11.35 6.26
C PRO A 56 6.93 11.98 7.22
N LEU A 57 5.63 11.93 6.88
CA LEU A 57 4.57 12.48 7.73
C LEU A 57 4.40 11.70 9.03
N PHE A 58 4.44 10.36 8.96
CA PHE A 58 4.35 9.51 10.14
C PHE A 58 5.53 9.76 11.09
N GLU A 59 6.75 9.74 10.57
CA GLU A 59 7.98 9.98 11.36
C GLU A 59 8.00 11.39 11.98
N GLN A 60 7.46 12.38 11.28
CA GLN A 60 7.30 13.73 11.83
C GLN A 60 6.33 13.77 13.03
N LYS A 61 5.24 12.99 12.97
CA LYS A 61 4.23 12.92 14.03
C LYS A 61 4.65 12.04 15.21
N HIS A 62 5.53 11.09 14.95
CA HIS A 62 6.04 10.12 15.94
C HIS A 62 7.58 10.21 16.04
N PRO A 63 8.12 11.30 16.63
CA PRO A 63 9.56 11.47 16.78
C PRO A 63 10.17 10.28 17.53
N GLY A 64 11.22 9.68 16.96
CA GLY A 64 11.87 8.48 17.51
C GLY A 64 11.41 7.17 16.91
N VAL A 65 10.37 7.16 16.06
CA VAL A 65 10.01 6.00 15.24
C VAL A 65 10.56 6.18 13.83
N LYS A 66 11.14 5.10 13.28
CA LYS A 66 11.58 5.03 11.89
C LYS A 66 10.80 3.97 11.15
N VAL A 67 10.44 4.23 9.89
CA VAL A 67 9.83 3.23 9.01
C VAL A 67 10.81 2.88 7.90
N THR A 68 11.19 1.60 7.83
CA THR A 68 12.10 1.07 6.82
C THR A 68 11.30 0.18 5.85
N PRO A 69 11.00 0.66 4.62
CA PRO A 69 10.18 -0.07 3.68
C PRO A 69 11.01 -1.06 2.84
N THR A 70 10.41 -2.21 2.57
CA THR A 70 10.82 -3.16 1.52
C THR A 70 9.70 -3.25 0.50
N TYR A 71 10.02 -2.94 -0.77
CA TYR A 71 9.08 -2.98 -1.88
C TYR A 71 9.40 -4.11 -2.85
N ALA A 72 8.40 -4.94 -3.13
CA ALA A 72 8.47 -6.01 -4.13
C ALA A 72 7.06 -6.38 -4.60
N SER A 73 6.91 -7.42 -5.41
CA SER A 73 5.60 -8.01 -5.66
C SER A 73 5.01 -8.55 -4.35
N SER A 74 3.68 -8.50 -4.20
CA SER A 74 3.06 -9.02 -2.98
C SER A 74 3.30 -10.52 -2.79
N GLY A 75 3.46 -11.30 -3.87
CA GLY A 75 3.77 -12.72 -3.78
C GLY A 75 5.21 -12.97 -3.31
N ASP A 76 6.17 -12.17 -3.76
CA ASP A 76 7.55 -12.27 -3.28
C ASP A 76 7.64 -11.88 -1.80
N LEU A 77 6.94 -10.82 -1.38
CA LEU A 77 6.87 -10.42 0.04
C LEU A 77 6.19 -11.49 0.89
N GLN A 78 5.08 -12.08 0.42
CA GLN A 78 4.45 -13.23 1.06
C GLN A 78 5.46 -14.36 1.27
N THR A 79 6.17 -14.77 0.21
CA THR A 79 7.18 -15.82 0.28
C THR A 79 8.32 -15.48 1.23
N GLN A 80 8.78 -14.22 1.25
CA GLN A 80 9.81 -13.76 2.18
C GLN A 80 9.33 -13.81 3.64
N ILE A 81 8.09 -13.39 3.93
CA ILE A 81 7.49 -13.48 5.27
C ILE A 81 7.38 -14.94 5.71
N GLU A 82 6.91 -15.83 4.83
CA GLU A 82 6.84 -17.28 5.08
C GLU A 82 8.22 -17.88 5.37
N ASN A 83 9.29 -17.33 4.78
CA ASN A 83 10.66 -17.74 5.00
C ASN A 83 11.38 -16.97 6.12
N GLY A 84 10.64 -16.19 6.93
CA GLY A 84 11.15 -15.55 8.14
C GLY A 84 11.66 -14.13 7.99
N LEU A 85 11.27 -13.41 6.91
CA LEU A 85 11.48 -11.97 6.83
C LEU A 85 10.87 -11.30 8.07
N LYS A 86 11.69 -10.53 8.78
CA LYS A 86 11.26 -9.76 9.94
C LYS A 86 10.55 -8.48 9.46
N ALA A 87 9.28 -8.62 9.12
CA ALA A 87 8.39 -7.51 8.82
C ALA A 87 7.45 -7.27 10.01
N ASP A 88 7.11 -6.01 10.26
CA ASP A 88 6.14 -5.61 11.27
C ASP A 88 4.77 -5.36 10.66
N VAL A 89 4.74 -4.75 9.45
CA VAL A 89 3.51 -4.47 8.71
C VAL A 89 3.63 -5.03 7.30
N PHE A 90 2.58 -5.70 6.83
CA PHE A 90 2.44 -6.14 5.44
C PHE A 90 1.25 -5.45 4.78
N MET A 91 1.48 -4.84 3.59
CA MET A 91 0.43 -4.28 2.75
C MET A 91 0.50 -4.85 1.35
N SER A 92 -0.50 -5.65 1.01
CA SER A 92 -0.59 -6.37 -0.26
C SER A 92 -1.42 -5.60 -1.29
N ALA A 93 -1.15 -5.84 -2.58
CA ALA A 93 -1.97 -5.35 -3.69
C ALA A 93 -3.11 -6.33 -4.08
N ALA A 94 -3.33 -7.37 -3.29
CA ALA A 94 -4.46 -8.29 -3.45
C ALA A 94 -4.75 -9.04 -2.15
N ASN A 95 -6.00 -9.44 -1.96
CA ASN A 95 -6.43 -10.26 -0.83
C ASN A 95 -5.78 -11.66 -0.83
N LYS A 96 -5.48 -12.22 -2.00
CA LYS A 96 -4.92 -13.57 -2.13
C LYS A 96 -3.67 -13.77 -1.26
N GLN A 97 -2.72 -12.86 -1.32
CA GLN A 97 -1.46 -12.96 -0.59
C GLN A 97 -1.64 -12.72 0.92
N MET A 98 -2.50 -11.77 1.28
CA MET A 98 -2.85 -11.55 2.69
C MET A 98 -3.54 -12.78 3.28
N ASN A 99 -4.52 -13.34 2.59
CA ASN A 99 -5.26 -14.52 3.04
C ASN A 99 -4.34 -15.73 3.19
N ALA A 100 -3.38 -15.93 2.28
CA ALA A 100 -2.38 -17.00 2.39
C ALA A 100 -1.55 -16.90 3.66
N LEU A 101 -1.15 -15.68 4.08
CA LEU A 101 -0.44 -15.47 5.34
C LEU A 101 -1.36 -15.63 6.57
N VAL A 102 -2.62 -15.22 6.48
CA VAL A 102 -3.63 -15.45 7.54
C VAL A 102 -3.85 -16.95 7.75
N GLU A 103 -4.01 -17.73 6.68
CA GLU A 103 -4.19 -19.20 6.74
C GLU A 103 -2.98 -19.90 7.39
N LYS A 104 -1.79 -19.34 7.25
CA LYS A 104 -0.56 -19.82 7.87
C LYS A 104 -0.30 -19.27 9.29
N ASP A 105 -1.25 -18.51 9.82
CA ASP A 105 -1.15 -17.88 11.16
C ASP A 105 0.05 -16.92 11.29
N LEU A 106 0.45 -16.25 10.18
CA LEU A 106 1.56 -15.30 10.12
C LEU A 106 1.12 -13.84 10.23
N ILE A 107 -0.18 -13.56 10.24
CA ILE A 107 -0.79 -12.23 10.35
C ILE A 107 -1.62 -12.15 11.64
N ASP A 108 -1.52 -11.05 12.36
CA ASP A 108 -2.52 -10.69 13.38
C ASP A 108 -3.80 -10.23 12.68
N ASN A 109 -4.72 -11.18 12.48
CA ASN A 109 -5.96 -10.93 11.73
C ASN A 109 -6.87 -9.89 12.40
N SER A 110 -6.66 -9.56 13.66
CA SER A 110 -7.40 -8.47 14.34
C SER A 110 -7.03 -7.09 13.81
N THR A 111 -5.89 -6.97 13.13
CA THR A 111 -5.38 -5.74 12.52
C THR A 111 -5.61 -5.68 11.01
N ASN A 112 -6.17 -6.74 10.40
CA ASN A 112 -6.35 -6.85 8.96
C ASN A 112 -7.49 -5.96 8.47
N VAL A 113 -7.14 -4.94 7.71
CA VAL A 113 -8.06 -3.95 7.15
C VAL A 113 -8.06 -4.03 5.63
N GLN A 114 -9.23 -4.19 5.03
CA GLN A 114 -9.47 -3.99 3.60
C GLN A 114 -9.44 -2.48 3.36
N PHE A 115 -8.34 -1.95 2.82
CA PHE A 115 -8.05 -0.53 3.03
C PHE A 115 -8.19 0.34 1.78
N LEU A 116 -7.57 -0.06 0.66
CA LEU A 116 -7.59 0.72 -0.58
C LEU A 116 -8.16 -0.10 -1.73
N GLU A 117 -8.67 0.62 -2.73
CA GLU A 117 -9.02 0.07 -4.04
C GLU A 117 -8.16 0.68 -5.14
N ASN A 118 -8.01 -0.07 -6.23
CA ASN A 118 -7.31 0.37 -7.42
C ASN A 118 -8.04 -0.12 -8.67
N LYS A 119 -7.59 0.32 -9.85
CA LYS A 119 -8.13 -0.08 -11.13
C LYS A 119 -7.04 -0.68 -12.00
N VAL A 120 -7.37 -1.71 -12.76
CA VAL A 120 -6.51 -2.29 -13.78
C VAL A 120 -6.69 -1.47 -15.07
N VAL A 121 -5.58 -1.05 -15.67
CA VAL A 121 -5.59 -0.23 -16.89
C VAL A 121 -4.63 -0.80 -17.93
N LEU A 122 -4.99 -0.60 -19.20
CA LEU A 122 -4.12 -0.79 -20.35
C LEU A 122 -3.36 0.51 -20.63
N ILE A 123 -2.05 0.42 -20.75
CA ILE A 123 -1.16 1.55 -21.03
C ILE A 123 -0.35 1.30 -22.31
N VAL A 124 0.05 2.42 -22.95
CA VAL A 124 1.02 2.45 -24.06
C VAL A 124 2.06 3.55 -23.76
N PRO A 125 3.23 3.57 -24.45
CA PRO A 125 4.14 4.71 -24.41
C PRO A 125 3.40 6.02 -24.74
N ALA A 126 3.77 7.12 -24.08
CA ALA A 126 3.06 8.40 -24.22
C ALA A 126 3.06 8.92 -25.66
N ASP A 127 4.14 8.68 -26.40
CA ASP A 127 4.34 9.03 -27.81
C ASP A 127 3.92 7.94 -28.80
N SER A 128 3.33 6.82 -28.29
CA SER A 128 2.90 5.71 -29.13
C SER A 128 1.89 6.17 -30.19
N SER A 129 2.17 5.78 -31.44
CA SER A 129 1.25 5.88 -32.56
C SER A 129 0.52 4.56 -32.87
N ALA A 130 0.69 3.55 -32.01
CA ALA A 130 0.01 2.26 -32.14
C ALA A 130 -1.51 2.43 -32.06
N ASN A 131 -2.22 1.75 -32.95
CA ASN A 131 -3.69 1.77 -32.96
C ASN A 131 -4.25 0.79 -31.93
N ILE A 132 -4.00 1.07 -30.64
CA ILE A 132 -4.50 0.32 -29.49
C ILE A 132 -5.48 1.22 -28.74
N SER A 133 -6.75 0.90 -28.77
CA SER A 133 -7.84 1.66 -28.16
C SER A 133 -8.63 0.90 -27.10
N SER A 134 -8.43 -0.42 -27.03
CA SER A 134 -9.14 -1.32 -26.12
C SER A 134 -8.30 -2.58 -25.83
N PHE A 135 -8.75 -3.38 -24.87
CA PHE A 135 -8.16 -4.71 -24.62
C PHE A 135 -8.30 -5.64 -25.84
N ASP A 136 -9.37 -5.52 -26.63
CA ASP A 136 -9.56 -6.35 -27.82
C ASP A 136 -8.48 -6.15 -28.90
N ASP A 137 -7.83 -4.99 -28.92
CA ASP A 137 -6.76 -4.71 -29.88
C ASP A 137 -5.47 -5.46 -29.53
N LEU A 138 -5.32 -6.00 -28.33
CA LEU A 138 -4.14 -6.75 -27.89
C LEU A 138 -3.86 -7.99 -28.77
N LYS A 139 -4.90 -8.62 -29.31
CA LYS A 139 -4.75 -9.73 -30.29
C LYS A 139 -4.00 -9.31 -31.55
N ASN A 140 -4.03 -8.03 -31.92
CA ASN A 140 -3.42 -7.48 -33.12
C ASN A 140 -2.04 -6.85 -32.87
N VAL A 141 -1.57 -6.78 -31.62
CA VAL A 141 -0.22 -6.29 -31.28
C VAL A 141 0.81 -7.24 -31.88
N ASN A 142 1.79 -6.70 -32.58
CA ASN A 142 2.86 -7.49 -33.21
C ASN A 142 4.12 -7.62 -32.32
N GLY A 143 4.26 -6.75 -31.33
CA GLY A 143 5.38 -6.74 -30.38
C GLY A 143 4.99 -7.31 -29.02
N ASN A 144 5.62 -6.78 -27.96
CA ASN A 144 5.47 -7.28 -26.61
C ASN A 144 4.34 -6.60 -25.84
N ILE A 145 3.60 -7.37 -25.05
CA ILE A 145 2.60 -6.93 -24.09
C ILE A 145 3.17 -7.18 -22.70
N ALA A 146 3.49 -6.14 -21.93
CA ALA A 146 4.04 -6.27 -20.59
C ALA A 146 2.93 -6.50 -19.56
N ILE A 147 3.07 -7.55 -18.76
CA ILE A 147 2.25 -7.81 -17.57
C ILE A 147 3.13 -8.27 -16.40
N GLY A 148 2.64 -8.15 -15.17
CA GLY A 148 3.29 -8.78 -14.04
C GLY A 148 3.28 -10.31 -14.16
N ASN A 149 4.30 -11.00 -13.61
CA ASN A 149 4.27 -12.45 -13.56
C ASN A 149 3.03 -12.92 -12.77
N PRO A 150 2.08 -13.66 -13.36
CA PRO A 150 0.86 -14.06 -12.67
C PRO A 150 1.07 -14.98 -11.46
N ASP A 151 2.24 -15.60 -11.35
CA ASP A 151 2.54 -16.50 -10.23
C ASP A 151 2.81 -15.72 -8.93
N SER A 152 3.41 -14.52 -9.02
CA SER A 152 3.82 -13.74 -7.84
C SER A 152 3.28 -12.30 -7.80
N VAL A 153 2.93 -11.70 -8.94
CA VAL A 153 2.56 -10.28 -9.04
C VAL A 153 1.05 -10.12 -9.10
N PRO A 154 0.40 -9.47 -8.11
CA PRO A 154 -1.05 -9.27 -8.13
C PRO A 154 -1.57 -8.59 -9.40
N ALA A 155 -0.89 -7.52 -9.90
CA ALA A 155 -1.26 -6.88 -11.16
C ALA A 155 -1.26 -7.86 -12.34
N GLY A 156 -0.32 -8.83 -12.34
CA GLY A 156 -0.26 -9.90 -13.34
C GLY A 156 -1.39 -10.93 -13.17
N GLN A 157 -1.78 -11.23 -11.93
CA GLN A 157 -2.93 -12.10 -11.65
C GLN A 157 -4.23 -11.47 -12.18
N TYR A 158 -4.45 -10.19 -11.90
CA TYR A 158 -5.59 -9.45 -12.45
C TYR A 158 -5.51 -9.31 -13.97
N ALA A 159 -4.33 -9.04 -14.55
CA ALA A 159 -4.16 -9.00 -16.01
C ALA A 159 -4.55 -10.34 -16.66
N LYS A 160 -4.10 -11.47 -16.09
CA LYS A 160 -4.47 -12.80 -16.56
C LYS A 160 -5.98 -13.04 -16.44
N GLU A 161 -6.60 -12.63 -15.35
CA GLU A 161 -8.03 -12.73 -15.13
C GLU A 161 -8.81 -11.95 -16.19
N VAL A 162 -8.46 -10.66 -16.40
CA VAL A 162 -9.07 -9.80 -17.43
C VAL A 162 -8.93 -10.44 -18.80
N LEU A 163 -7.74 -10.82 -19.21
CA LEU A 163 -7.48 -11.42 -20.52
C LEU A 163 -8.23 -12.76 -20.70
N THR A 164 -8.36 -13.56 -19.62
CA THR A 164 -9.09 -14.83 -19.65
C THR A 164 -10.58 -14.59 -19.80
N ASN A 165 -11.17 -13.69 -19.02
CA ASN A 165 -12.60 -13.39 -19.04
C ASN A 165 -13.01 -12.71 -20.37
N LEU A 166 -12.11 -11.93 -20.98
CA LEU A 166 -12.30 -11.38 -22.34
C LEU A 166 -11.96 -12.38 -23.46
N LYS A 167 -11.52 -13.61 -23.13
CA LYS A 167 -11.10 -14.67 -24.07
C LYS A 167 -9.88 -14.29 -24.93
N LEU A 168 -9.04 -13.38 -24.42
CA LEU A 168 -7.85 -12.88 -25.10
C LEU A 168 -6.56 -13.59 -24.65
N TRP A 169 -6.57 -14.34 -23.55
CA TRP A 169 -5.37 -14.95 -22.98
C TRP A 169 -4.61 -15.80 -24.01
N ASN A 170 -5.27 -16.75 -24.65
CA ASN A 170 -4.64 -17.66 -25.62
C ASN A 170 -4.14 -16.93 -26.87
N GLU A 171 -4.73 -15.81 -27.24
CA GLU A 171 -4.34 -15.01 -28.41
C GLU A 171 -3.15 -14.10 -28.11
N THR A 172 -2.90 -13.79 -26.84
CA THR A 172 -1.85 -12.87 -26.40
C THR A 172 -0.68 -13.56 -25.71
N GLU A 173 -0.84 -14.80 -25.22
CA GLU A 173 0.13 -15.51 -24.37
C GLU A 173 1.55 -15.53 -24.97
N SER A 174 1.68 -15.78 -26.28
CA SER A 174 2.98 -15.81 -26.97
C SER A 174 3.66 -14.44 -27.10
N LYS A 175 2.96 -13.35 -26.78
CA LYS A 175 3.43 -11.97 -26.85
C LYS A 175 3.71 -11.38 -25.48
N LEU A 176 3.42 -12.14 -24.40
CA LEU A 176 3.54 -11.63 -23.03
C LEU A 176 5.00 -11.51 -22.62
N SER A 177 5.35 -10.36 -22.06
CA SER A 177 6.58 -10.10 -21.34
C SER A 177 6.27 -9.93 -19.85
N PHE A 178 7.00 -10.63 -18.99
CA PHE A 178 6.72 -10.69 -17.57
C PHE A 178 7.63 -9.78 -16.75
N GLY A 179 7.05 -8.87 -15.97
CA GLY A 179 7.74 -8.10 -14.94
C GLY A 179 7.71 -8.82 -13.59
N ASN A 180 8.77 -8.68 -12.80
CA ASN A 180 8.85 -9.23 -11.45
C ASN A 180 7.98 -8.46 -10.44
N ASP A 181 7.59 -7.25 -10.77
CA ASP A 181 6.61 -6.41 -10.08
C ASP A 181 5.93 -5.46 -11.07
N VAL A 182 4.93 -4.70 -10.61
CA VAL A 182 4.18 -3.79 -11.50
C VAL A 182 5.02 -2.60 -11.95
N THR A 183 6.01 -2.17 -11.17
CA THR A 183 6.94 -1.08 -11.55
C THR A 183 7.82 -1.51 -12.72
N ALA A 184 8.28 -2.77 -12.73
CA ALA A 184 9.02 -3.34 -13.86
C ALA A 184 8.16 -3.36 -15.14
N VAL A 185 6.87 -3.69 -15.05
CA VAL A 185 5.92 -3.62 -16.18
C VAL A 185 5.79 -2.19 -16.70
N LEU A 186 5.54 -1.22 -15.80
CA LEU A 186 5.45 0.19 -16.14
C LEU A 186 6.70 0.68 -16.89
N ASN A 187 7.89 0.28 -16.41
CA ASN A 187 9.16 0.68 -17.02
C ASN A 187 9.36 0.05 -18.41
N GLN A 188 8.99 -1.21 -18.63
CA GLN A 188 9.05 -1.84 -19.96
C GLN A 188 8.23 -1.07 -21.00
N VAL A 189 7.07 -0.54 -20.63
CA VAL A 189 6.26 0.29 -21.51
C VAL A 189 6.86 1.69 -21.64
N ALA A 190 7.30 2.30 -20.54
CA ALA A 190 7.84 3.66 -20.52
C ALA A 190 9.14 3.83 -21.31
N ASP A 191 9.95 2.76 -21.42
CA ASP A 191 11.21 2.76 -22.20
C ASP A 191 11.07 2.17 -23.61
N GLY A 192 9.86 1.72 -23.98
CA GLY A 192 9.55 1.17 -25.31
C GLY A 192 9.99 -0.29 -25.52
N SER A 193 10.39 -1.02 -24.46
CA SER A 193 10.68 -2.45 -24.52
C SER A 193 9.42 -3.30 -24.70
N ALA A 194 8.26 -2.74 -24.39
CA ALA A 194 6.94 -3.29 -24.69
C ALA A 194 6.05 -2.23 -25.38
N ASP A 195 5.22 -2.67 -26.34
CA ASP A 195 4.32 -1.78 -27.07
C ASP A 195 3.14 -1.32 -26.22
N CYS A 196 2.76 -2.12 -25.26
CA CYS A 196 1.70 -1.83 -24.29
C CYS A 196 1.89 -2.68 -23.04
N GLY A 197 1.11 -2.39 -22.00
CA GLY A 197 1.15 -3.17 -20.77
C GLY A 197 -0.11 -3.01 -19.93
N ILE A 198 -0.28 -3.91 -18.97
CA ILE A 198 -1.39 -3.89 -18.03
C ILE A 198 -0.83 -3.65 -16.63
N VAL A 199 -1.23 -2.54 -16.02
CA VAL A 199 -0.78 -2.05 -14.71
C VAL A 199 -1.97 -1.54 -13.90
N TYR A 200 -1.71 -0.98 -12.73
CA TYR A 200 -2.74 -0.22 -12.01
C TYR A 200 -2.79 1.24 -12.47
N SER A 201 -3.93 1.88 -12.29
CA SER A 201 -4.10 3.31 -12.62
C SER A 201 -3.15 4.22 -11.85
N THR A 202 -2.80 3.85 -10.61
CA THR A 202 -1.83 4.57 -9.78
C THR A 202 -0.41 4.51 -10.34
N ASP A 203 -0.01 3.36 -10.91
CA ASP A 203 1.30 3.23 -11.56
C ASP A 203 1.36 4.09 -12.82
N ALA A 204 0.33 4.02 -13.67
CA ALA A 204 0.25 4.85 -14.87
C ALA A 204 0.31 6.35 -14.54
N LYS A 205 -0.38 6.78 -13.47
CA LYS A 205 -0.35 8.18 -13.00
C LYS A 205 1.03 8.63 -12.51
N SER A 206 1.89 7.69 -12.13
CA SER A 206 3.21 7.99 -11.56
C SER A 206 4.30 8.28 -12.60
N ASN A 207 4.05 8.10 -13.90
CA ASN A 207 5.05 8.18 -14.96
C ASN A 207 4.49 8.80 -16.25
N ASP A 208 4.97 9.99 -16.60
CA ASP A 208 4.52 10.76 -17.76
C ASP A 208 4.94 10.15 -19.11
N LYS A 209 5.81 9.13 -19.12
CA LYS A 209 6.23 8.42 -20.34
C LYS A 209 5.23 7.39 -20.83
N VAL A 210 4.15 7.17 -20.10
CA VAL A 210 3.04 6.30 -20.51
C VAL A 210 1.73 7.06 -20.51
N LYS A 211 0.76 6.56 -21.28
CA LYS A 211 -0.62 7.03 -21.24
C LYS A 211 -1.58 5.86 -21.09
N VAL A 212 -2.65 6.09 -20.33
CA VAL A 212 -3.75 5.15 -20.20
C VAL A 212 -4.58 5.13 -21.46
N VAL A 213 -4.82 3.94 -22.00
CA VAL A 213 -5.73 3.69 -23.13
C VAL A 213 -7.15 3.53 -22.62
N CYS A 214 -7.36 2.60 -21.70
CA CYS A 214 -8.66 2.32 -21.10
C CYS A 214 -8.50 1.55 -19.76
N GLU A 215 -9.55 1.58 -18.95
CA GLU A 215 -9.69 0.70 -17.78
C GLU A 215 -10.14 -0.70 -18.24
N ALA A 216 -9.86 -1.71 -17.40
CA ALA A 216 -10.39 -3.05 -17.59
C ALA A 216 -11.93 -2.99 -17.68
N PRO A 217 -12.55 -3.66 -18.68
CA PRO A 217 -14.00 -3.61 -18.86
C PRO A 217 -14.76 -4.11 -17.64
N GLU A 218 -15.93 -3.54 -17.38
CA GLU A 218 -16.81 -3.99 -16.31
C GLU A 218 -17.11 -5.49 -16.47
N GLY A 219 -17.07 -6.24 -15.37
CA GLY A 219 -17.27 -7.68 -15.35
C GLY A 219 -16.06 -8.51 -15.83
N SER A 220 -14.94 -7.87 -16.22
CA SER A 220 -13.71 -8.60 -16.57
C SER A 220 -12.87 -9.02 -15.36
N LEU A 221 -13.20 -8.53 -14.16
CA LEU A 221 -12.68 -8.97 -12.87
C LEU A 221 -13.82 -9.54 -12.02
N ASN A 222 -13.58 -10.67 -11.33
CA ASN A 222 -14.57 -11.30 -10.45
C ASN A 222 -14.74 -10.51 -9.14
N THR A 223 -13.68 -9.84 -8.70
CA THR A 223 -13.66 -9.04 -7.47
C THR A 223 -12.90 -7.73 -7.70
N PRO A 224 -13.22 -6.66 -6.96
CA PRO A 224 -12.45 -5.43 -7.03
C PRO A 224 -11.00 -5.65 -6.59
N VAL A 225 -10.12 -4.78 -7.05
CA VAL A 225 -8.69 -4.77 -6.65
C VAL A 225 -8.58 -4.14 -5.28
N ILE A 226 -8.41 -4.94 -4.25
CA ILE A 226 -8.31 -4.50 -2.85
C ILE A 226 -6.87 -4.61 -2.36
N TYR A 227 -6.44 -3.60 -1.62
CA TYR A 227 -5.17 -3.55 -0.90
C TYR A 227 -5.41 -3.71 0.60
N PRO A 228 -5.28 -4.91 1.14
CA PRO A 228 -5.33 -5.13 2.59
C PRO A 228 -4.01 -4.72 3.25
N VAL A 229 -4.10 -4.24 4.48
CA VAL A 229 -2.96 -3.97 5.37
C VAL A 229 -3.17 -4.67 6.70
N ALA A 230 -2.11 -5.26 7.25
CA ALA A 230 -2.15 -5.91 8.55
C ALA A 230 -0.77 -5.96 9.22
N MET A 231 -0.76 -6.17 10.53
CA MET A 231 0.45 -6.47 11.30
C MET A 231 0.86 -7.92 11.11
N VAL A 232 2.16 -8.16 10.93
CA VAL A 232 2.75 -9.51 10.98
C VAL A 232 2.72 -10.00 12.43
N LYS A 233 2.31 -11.26 12.66
CA LYS A 233 2.01 -11.79 13.99
C LYS A 233 3.19 -11.75 14.95
N ASP A 234 4.39 -12.05 14.44
CA ASP A 234 5.62 -12.09 15.24
C ASP A 234 6.39 -10.76 15.25
N SER A 235 5.70 -9.65 14.98
CA SER A 235 6.29 -8.31 15.03
C SER A 235 6.95 -8.06 16.39
N GLN A 236 8.18 -7.59 16.37
CA GLN A 236 8.92 -7.19 17.57
C GLN A 236 8.59 -5.76 18.01
N HIS A 237 7.86 -5.01 17.16
CA HIS A 237 7.48 -3.62 17.36
C HIS A 237 5.96 -3.44 17.26
N SER A 238 5.18 -4.34 17.88
CA SER A 238 3.74 -4.46 17.72
C SER A 238 2.96 -3.16 18.01
N ASP A 239 3.38 -2.39 19.02
CA ASP A 239 2.72 -1.12 19.37
C ASP A 239 2.96 -0.06 18.28
N ALA A 240 4.20 0.05 17.78
CA ALA A 240 4.51 0.96 16.69
C ALA A 240 3.85 0.54 15.36
N ALA A 241 3.78 -0.76 15.09
CA ALA A 241 3.10 -1.30 13.91
C ALA A 241 1.60 -1.00 13.92
N LYS A 242 0.93 -1.13 15.07
CA LYS A 242 -0.48 -0.76 15.24
C LYS A 242 -0.69 0.73 15.06
N GLU A 243 0.13 1.55 15.69
CA GLU A 243 0.07 3.01 15.55
C GLU A 243 0.26 3.45 14.09
N PHE A 244 1.16 2.77 13.35
CA PHE A 244 1.34 3.02 11.92
C PHE A 244 0.10 2.64 11.11
N ILE A 245 -0.52 1.48 11.37
CA ILE A 245 -1.75 1.05 10.71
C ILE A 245 -2.91 2.01 11.03
N ASP A 246 -3.02 2.49 12.28
CA ASP A 246 -4.01 3.47 12.69
C ASP A 246 -3.78 4.82 12.01
N PHE A 247 -2.51 5.27 11.91
CA PHE A 247 -2.14 6.46 11.15
C PHE A 247 -2.58 6.39 9.69
N LEU A 248 -2.36 5.25 9.01
CA LEU A 248 -2.78 5.08 7.62
C LEU A 248 -4.29 5.30 7.43
N GLN A 249 -5.10 5.02 8.46
CA GLN A 249 -6.55 5.17 8.43
C GLN A 249 -7.03 6.60 8.77
N THR A 250 -6.12 7.50 9.17
CA THR A 250 -6.45 8.91 9.40
C THR A 250 -6.90 9.60 8.11
N LYS A 251 -7.70 10.66 8.25
CA LYS A 251 -8.12 11.45 7.08
C LYS A 251 -6.92 11.96 6.26
N GLU A 252 -5.89 12.44 6.94
CA GLU A 252 -4.69 13.01 6.31
C GLU A 252 -3.94 11.97 5.46
N ALA A 253 -3.76 10.75 5.98
CA ALA A 253 -3.12 9.66 5.23
C ALA A 253 -4.01 9.19 4.06
N LYS A 254 -5.32 9.12 4.25
CA LYS A 254 -6.29 8.80 3.19
C LYS A 254 -6.25 9.83 2.06
N ASP A 255 -6.25 11.12 2.38
CA ASP A 255 -6.14 12.21 1.39
C ASP A 255 -4.84 12.08 0.55
N ILE A 256 -3.74 11.62 1.17
CA ILE A 256 -2.49 11.32 0.45
C ILE A 256 -2.69 10.16 -0.51
N PHE A 257 -3.27 9.03 -0.08
CA PHE A 257 -3.52 7.90 -0.98
C PHE A 257 -4.40 8.30 -2.17
N GLU A 258 -5.46 9.09 -1.95
CA GLU A 258 -6.33 9.61 -3.01
C GLU A 258 -5.56 10.52 -3.98
N LYS A 259 -4.66 11.37 -3.49
CA LYS A 259 -3.76 12.18 -4.31
C LYS A 259 -2.93 11.33 -5.26
N TYR A 260 -2.47 10.14 -4.82
CA TYR A 260 -1.74 9.19 -5.65
C TYR A 260 -2.64 8.33 -6.55
N GLY A 261 -3.96 8.45 -6.43
CA GLY A 261 -4.93 7.81 -7.31
C GLY A 261 -5.56 6.54 -6.79
N PHE A 262 -5.33 6.19 -5.53
CA PHE A 262 -6.07 5.14 -4.83
C PHE A 262 -7.47 5.62 -4.46
N THR A 263 -8.39 4.70 -4.29
CA THR A 263 -9.71 4.94 -3.67
C THR A 263 -9.72 4.29 -2.29
N ILE A 264 -10.32 4.93 -1.30
CA ILE A 264 -10.49 4.33 0.01
C ILE A 264 -11.60 3.29 -0.06
N HIS A 265 -11.30 2.06 0.38
CA HIS A 265 -12.30 1.01 0.44
C HIS A 265 -13.25 1.25 1.62
N GLU A 266 -14.55 1.35 1.32
CA GLU A 266 -15.59 1.42 2.34
C GLU A 266 -16.17 0.02 2.58
N ASN A 267 -15.96 -0.51 3.77
CA ASN A 267 -16.64 -1.74 4.19
C ASN A 267 -18.15 -1.46 4.25
N LYS A 268 -18.88 -2.00 3.29
CA LYS A 268 -20.35 -1.91 3.23
C LYS A 268 -20.99 -2.93 4.16
#